data_da0180abf7a5a77101ca298ab6a8fb33
#
_entry.id   da0180abf7a5a77101ca298ab6a8fb33
#
_cell.length_a   1.000
_cell.length_b   1.000
_cell.length_c   1.000
_cell.angle_alpha   90.00
_cell.angle_beta   90.00
_cell.angle_gamma   90.00
#
_symmetry.space_group_name_H-M   'P 1'
#
loop_
_entity.id
_entity.type
_entity.pdbx_description
1 polymer ?
#
loop_
_entity_poly.entity_id
_entity_poly.type
_entity_poly.pdbx_seq_one_letter_code
_entity_poly.pdbx_strand_id
1 'polypeptide(L)'
;MNEICKGNPNPRLNTKTKLGRVMKLTSIPLFIFTTGVYASVHSPNMRIKSDIKIIEKPSIVSTPQQNTRQITGTVIDVTGMPIIGANVMVKGTTNGTITDIDGKFTLEVAKDAILQVSYIGYMNQEIPVGNKSVLSISLQEDTQKLDEVVVIGYGT
;
A
#
# COMPACT_ATOMS: atom_id res chain seq x y z
N MET A 1 -47.91 17.90 -36.53
CA MET A 1 -48.15 18.42 -35.16
C MET A 1 -46.89 18.10 -34.39
N ASN A 2 -46.05 18.98 -34.38
CA ASN A 2 -45.22 19.82 -33.51
C ASN A 2 -45.41 19.50 -32.02
N GLU A 3 -44.28 19.18 -31.39
CA GLU A 3 -43.91 19.77 -30.10
C GLU A 3 -42.43 19.42 -29.79
N ILE A 4 -41.69 20.30 -29.88
CA ILE A 4 -40.50 20.96 -29.38
C ILE A 4 -40.45 20.78 -27.84
N CYS A 5 -39.52 20.00 -27.34
CA CYS A 5 -39.08 20.07 -25.96
C CYS A 5 -37.72 20.73 -25.84
N LYS A 6 -37.80 21.94 -25.32
CA LYS A 6 -36.80 22.93 -25.00
C LYS A 6 -35.71 22.39 -24.06
N GLY A 7 -34.52 22.85 -24.34
CA GLY A 7 -33.33 22.62 -23.56
C GLY A 7 -33.38 23.14 -22.12
N ASN A 8 -32.66 22.44 -21.28
CA ASN A 8 -32.38 22.82 -19.90
C ASN A 8 -30.97 23.44 -19.84
N PRO A 9 -30.83 24.73 -19.46
CA PRO A 9 -29.54 25.36 -19.34
C PRO A 9 -28.88 25.02 -18.00
N ASN A 10 -27.64 24.51 -18.04
CA ASN A 10 -26.77 24.34 -16.90
C ASN A 10 -26.54 25.63 -16.11
N PRO A 11 -26.71 25.64 -14.79
CA PRO A 11 -26.23 26.74 -13.97
C PRO A 11 -24.72 26.60 -13.74
N ARG A 12 -23.94 27.53 -14.30
CA ARG A 12 -22.55 27.76 -13.97
C ARG A 12 -22.45 28.22 -12.51
N LEU A 13 -21.99 27.40 -11.64
CA LEU A 13 -21.60 27.81 -10.27
C LEU A 13 -20.20 28.44 -10.34
N ASN A 14 -20.21 29.75 -10.38
CA ASN A 14 -19.05 30.60 -10.21
C ASN A 14 -18.82 30.82 -8.71
N THR A 15 -17.96 30.06 -8.08
CA THR A 15 -17.50 30.32 -6.72
C THR A 15 -16.13 30.99 -6.76
N LYS A 16 -16.17 32.34 -6.80
CA LYS A 16 -15.03 33.17 -6.41
C LYS A 16 -14.84 33.04 -4.90
N THR A 17 -13.90 32.23 -4.46
CA THR A 17 -13.45 32.25 -3.07
C THR A 17 -12.32 33.24 -2.91
N LYS A 18 -12.63 34.26 -2.09
CA LYS A 18 -11.76 35.35 -1.65
C LYS A 18 -10.49 34.82 -0.98
N LEU A 19 -9.33 35.34 -1.41
CA LEU A 19 -8.08 35.33 -0.64
C LEU A 19 -8.30 36.01 0.70
N GLY A 20 -8.26 35.23 1.76
CA GLY A 20 -8.09 35.72 3.13
C GLY A 20 -6.62 35.63 3.53
N ARG A 21 -5.93 36.74 3.39
CA ARG A 21 -4.56 36.98 3.86
C ARG A 21 -4.63 37.19 5.38
N VAL A 22 -4.17 36.22 6.15
CA VAL A 22 -3.92 36.44 7.59
C VAL A 22 -2.44 36.18 7.86
N MET A 23 -1.70 37.27 7.83
CA MET A 23 -0.36 37.40 8.37
C MET A 23 -0.48 37.39 9.91
N LYS A 24 -0.01 36.34 10.58
CA LYS A 24 0.31 36.40 12.00
C LYS A 24 1.81 36.41 12.17
N LEU A 25 2.31 37.62 12.45
CA LEU A 25 3.63 37.81 13.05
C LEU A 25 3.59 37.19 14.46
N THR A 26 4.41 36.22 14.73
CA THR A 26 4.73 35.78 16.07
C THR A 26 6.21 36.00 16.31
N SER A 27 6.45 37.02 17.07
CA SER A 27 7.48 37.32 18.05
C SER A 27 8.56 36.24 18.22
N ILE A 28 9.79 36.65 17.92
CA ILE A 28 11.04 35.92 18.21
C ILE A 28 11.39 36.23 19.68
N PRO A 29 11.52 35.24 20.57
CA PRO A 29 12.13 35.48 21.88
C PRO A 29 13.65 35.56 21.73
N LEU A 30 14.15 36.71 22.18
CA LEU A 30 15.55 37.05 22.39
C LEU A 30 16.15 36.14 23.47
N PHE A 31 16.92 35.13 23.10
CA PHE A 31 17.70 34.33 24.05
C PHE A 31 18.99 35.04 24.40
N ILE A 32 19.06 35.50 25.65
CA ILE A 32 20.22 36.12 26.29
C ILE A 32 21.30 35.04 26.47
N PHE A 33 22.43 35.18 25.77
CA PHE A 33 23.61 34.39 25.98
C PHE A 33 24.28 34.75 27.32
N THR A 34 24.20 33.84 28.29
CA THR A 34 25.08 33.89 29.46
C THR A 34 26.40 33.18 29.12
N THR A 35 27.48 33.97 29.16
CA THR A 35 28.85 33.50 28.99
C THR A 35 29.26 32.65 30.19
N GLY A 36 29.22 31.33 30.07
CA GLY A 36 29.85 30.41 31.01
C GLY A 36 31.30 30.17 30.62
N VAL A 37 32.24 30.68 31.43
CA VAL A 37 33.66 30.38 31.34
C VAL A 37 33.87 28.94 31.81
N TYR A 38 34.18 28.01 30.92
CA TYR A 38 34.60 26.67 31.31
C TYR A 38 36.10 26.52 31.14
N ALA A 39 36.75 26.21 32.26
CA ALA A 39 38.14 25.97 32.43
C ALA A 39 38.68 24.90 31.45
N SER A 40 39.80 25.22 30.85
CA SER A 40 40.60 24.36 30.03
C SER A 40 41.12 23.16 30.83
N VAL A 41 40.56 21.97 30.60
CA VAL A 41 41.15 20.72 31.05
C VAL A 41 42.13 20.24 29.96
N HIS A 42 43.37 20.35 30.28
CA HIS A 42 44.49 19.87 29.47
C HIS A 42 44.51 18.34 29.52
N SER A 43 44.15 17.67 28.44
CA SER A 43 44.22 16.22 28.30
C SER A 43 45.54 15.83 27.63
N PRO A 44 46.31 14.88 28.20
CA PRO A 44 47.55 14.45 27.59
C PRO A 44 47.34 13.69 26.28
N ASN A 45 48.15 14.08 25.32
CA ASN A 45 48.32 13.56 24.00
C ASN A 45 48.57 12.04 23.98
N MET A 46 47.53 11.23 23.79
CA MET A 46 47.66 9.80 23.58
C MET A 46 47.66 9.55 22.06
N ARG A 47 48.86 9.42 21.47
CA ARG A 47 49.03 8.96 20.09
C ARG A 47 48.54 7.51 19.98
N ILE A 48 47.30 7.30 19.69
CA ILE A 48 46.80 6.02 19.19
C ILE A 48 47.03 6.03 17.68
N LYS A 49 48.08 5.34 17.25
CA LYS A 49 48.20 4.86 15.87
C LYS A 49 47.09 3.80 15.71
N SER A 50 45.91 4.20 15.35
CA SER A 50 44.90 3.29 14.83
C SER A 50 44.98 3.32 13.32
N ASP A 51 45.51 2.25 12.75
CA ASP A 51 45.24 1.89 11.37
C ASP A 51 43.69 1.72 11.22
N ILE A 52 42.99 2.82 11.07
CA ILE A 52 41.58 2.80 10.70
C ILE A 52 41.56 2.43 9.23
N LYS A 53 41.48 1.12 8.99
CA LYS A 53 40.99 0.56 7.73
C LYS A 53 39.70 1.27 7.41
N ILE A 54 39.71 2.10 6.38
CA ILE A 54 38.55 2.81 5.88
C ILE A 54 37.49 1.76 5.58
N ILE A 55 36.50 1.65 6.45
CA ILE A 55 35.27 0.88 6.18
C ILE A 55 34.60 1.62 5.05
N GLU A 56 34.63 1.01 3.89
CA GLU A 56 33.90 1.49 2.71
C GLU A 56 32.48 1.83 3.11
N LYS A 57 32.13 3.08 2.84
CA LYS A 57 30.80 3.64 3.02
C LYS A 57 29.80 2.66 2.38
N PRO A 58 28.80 2.13 3.13
CA PRO A 58 27.84 1.25 2.52
C PRO A 58 27.20 1.98 1.35
N SER A 59 27.39 1.46 0.16
CA SER A 59 26.70 1.92 -1.03
C SER A 59 25.22 1.80 -0.73
N ILE A 60 24.53 2.93 -0.64
CA ILE A 60 23.08 2.95 -0.58
C ILE A 60 22.65 2.37 -1.92
N VAL A 61 22.31 1.09 -1.90
CA VAL A 61 21.62 0.45 -3.04
C VAL A 61 20.33 1.23 -3.19
N SER A 62 20.32 2.12 -4.17
CA SER A 62 19.11 2.82 -4.59
C SER A 62 18.15 1.73 -5.07
N THR A 63 17.24 1.32 -4.19
CA THR A 63 16.11 0.50 -4.60
C THR A 63 15.38 1.30 -5.67
N PRO A 64 15.18 0.78 -6.89
CA PRO A 64 14.44 1.48 -7.91
C PRO A 64 13.08 1.83 -7.32
N GLN A 65 12.75 3.11 -7.29
CA GLN A 65 11.45 3.62 -6.82
C GLN A 65 10.40 3.12 -7.82
N GLN A 66 9.85 1.95 -7.52
CA GLN A 66 8.73 1.41 -8.29
C GLN A 66 7.56 2.36 -8.06
N ASN A 67 6.99 2.88 -9.15
CA ASN A 67 5.74 3.64 -9.12
C ASN A 67 4.62 2.70 -8.64
N THR A 68 4.46 2.60 -7.33
CA THR A 68 3.36 1.87 -6.72
C THR A 68 2.12 2.74 -6.67
N ARG A 69 0.97 2.10 -6.75
CA ARG A 69 -0.33 2.74 -6.55
C ARG A 69 -1.19 1.87 -5.65
N GLN A 70 -2.08 2.49 -4.94
CA GLN A 70 -3.06 1.80 -4.12
C GLN A 70 -4.22 1.34 -5.01
N ILE A 71 -4.59 0.10 -4.88
CA ILE A 71 -5.79 -0.51 -5.46
C ILE A 71 -6.71 -1.00 -4.37
N THR A 72 -7.99 -1.02 -4.66
CA THR A 72 -9.03 -1.62 -3.82
C THR A 72 -9.77 -2.68 -4.60
N GLY A 73 -10.36 -3.64 -3.92
CA GLY A 73 -11.17 -4.64 -4.60
C GLY A 73 -12.07 -5.38 -3.65
N THR A 74 -12.93 -6.23 -4.22
CA THR A 74 -13.83 -7.11 -3.49
C THR A 74 -13.68 -8.52 -4.05
N VAL A 75 -13.58 -9.51 -3.17
CA VAL A 75 -13.54 -10.93 -3.50
C VAL A 75 -14.88 -11.54 -3.13
N ILE A 76 -15.55 -12.15 -4.10
CA ILE A 76 -16.85 -12.80 -3.97
C ILE A 76 -16.77 -14.22 -4.49
N ASP A 77 -17.72 -15.05 -4.13
CA ASP A 77 -17.92 -16.34 -4.76
C ASP A 77 -18.81 -16.25 -6.03
N VAL A 78 -19.10 -17.39 -6.63
CA VAL A 78 -20.00 -17.48 -7.83
C VAL A 78 -21.43 -17.09 -7.53
N THR A 79 -21.85 -17.11 -6.26
CA THR A 79 -23.20 -16.73 -5.81
C THR A 79 -23.31 -15.24 -5.50
N GLY A 80 -22.16 -14.51 -5.49
CA GLY A 80 -22.06 -13.10 -5.16
C GLY A 80 -21.85 -12.82 -3.67
N MET A 81 -21.61 -13.84 -2.86
CA MET A 81 -21.32 -13.66 -1.43
C MET A 81 -19.86 -13.26 -1.20
N PRO A 82 -19.59 -12.33 -0.28
CA PRO A 82 -18.21 -11.90 0.02
C PRO A 82 -17.42 -13.03 0.67
N ILE A 83 -16.18 -13.22 0.20
CA ILE A 83 -15.25 -14.18 0.78
C ILE A 83 -14.37 -13.47 1.79
N ILE A 84 -14.55 -13.81 3.07
CA ILE A 84 -13.83 -13.25 4.21
C ILE A 84 -12.50 -14.01 4.39
N GLY A 85 -11.40 -13.29 4.59
CA GLY A 85 -10.10 -13.90 4.85
C GLY A 85 -9.43 -14.52 3.62
N ALA A 86 -9.87 -14.18 2.40
CA ALA A 86 -9.17 -14.57 1.18
C ALA A 86 -7.79 -13.89 1.13
N ASN A 87 -6.77 -14.64 0.75
CA ASN A 87 -5.42 -14.14 0.62
C ASN A 87 -5.23 -13.51 -0.78
N VAL A 88 -4.82 -12.25 -0.81
CA VAL A 88 -4.56 -11.47 -2.03
C VAL A 88 -3.10 -11.07 -2.03
N MET A 89 -2.30 -11.62 -2.93
CA MET A 89 -0.85 -11.38 -3.02
C MET A 89 -0.47 -10.86 -4.41
N VAL A 90 0.58 -10.06 -4.44
CA VAL A 90 1.25 -9.71 -5.71
C VAL A 90 2.16 -10.86 -6.11
N LYS A 91 1.88 -11.47 -7.27
CA LYS A 91 2.65 -12.63 -7.80
C LYS A 91 4.14 -12.34 -7.85
N GLY A 92 4.95 -13.26 -7.31
CA GLY A 92 6.40 -13.15 -7.28
C GLY A 92 6.96 -12.22 -6.20
N THR A 93 6.13 -11.74 -5.26
CA THR A 93 6.55 -10.90 -4.14
C THR A 93 5.98 -11.41 -2.82
N THR A 94 6.41 -10.82 -1.71
CA THR A 94 5.82 -11.05 -0.39
C THR A 94 4.76 -10.01 -0.03
N ASN A 95 4.43 -9.11 -0.96
CA ASN A 95 3.43 -8.07 -0.75
C ASN A 95 2.02 -8.63 -0.92
N GLY A 96 1.23 -8.59 0.14
CA GLY A 96 -0.13 -9.13 0.13
C GLY A 96 -0.97 -8.63 1.28
N THR A 97 -2.26 -8.95 1.22
CA THR A 97 -3.26 -8.62 2.23
C THR A 97 -4.33 -9.72 2.28
N ILE A 98 -5.22 -9.64 3.25
CA ILE A 98 -6.39 -10.50 3.36
C ILE A 98 -7.67 -9.67 3.23
N THR A 99 -8.76 -10.29 2.77
CA THR A 99 -10.07 -9.64 2.67
C THR A 99 -10.73 -9.48 4.03
N ASP A 100 -11.46 -8.39 4.21
CA ASP A 100 -12.26 -8.08 5.40
C ASP A 100 -13.62 -8.83 5.42
N ILE A 101 -14.48 -8.47 6.39
CA ILE A 101 -15.81 -9.06 6.56
C ILE A 101 -16.78 -8.81 5.39
N ASP A 102 -16.51 -7.79 4.58
CA ASP A 102 -17.25 -7.44 3.36
C ASP A 102 -16.58 -8.01 2.11
N GLY A 103 -15.53 -8.84 2.26
CA GLY A 103 -14.71 -9.36 1.17
C GLY A 103 -13.84 -8.31 0.50
N LYS A 104 -13.67 -7.13 1.10
CA LYS A 104 -12.89 -6.02 0.53
C LYS A 104 -11.42 -6.12 0.91
N PHE A 105 -10.57 -5.61 0.03
CA PHE A 105 -9.13 -5.50 0.27
C PHE A 105 -8.58 -4.18 -0.27
N THR A 106 -7.45 -3.78 0.27
CA THR A 106 -6.65 -2.65 -0.20
C THR A 106 -5.19 -3.07 -0.24
N LEU A 107 -4.50 -2.82 -1.34
CA LEU A 107 -3.12 -3.23 -1.55
C LEU A 107 -2.36 -2.21 -2.41
N GLU A 108 -1.10 -1.97 -2.08
CA GLU A 108 -0.20 -1.17 -2.92
C GLU A 108 0.53 -2.07 -3.92
N VAL A 109 0.44 -1.74 -5.20
CA VAL A 109 0.97 -2.56 -6.29
C VAL A 109 1.67 -1.74 -7.36
N ALA A 110 2.59 -2.34 -8.08
CA ALA A 110 3.13 -1.77 -9.31
C ALA A 110 2.06 -1.77 -10.42
N LYS A 111 2.24 -0.89 -11.41
CA LYS A 111 1.26 -0.71 -12.50
C LYS A 111 0.95 -2.00 -13.27
N ASP A 112 1.96 -2.84 -13.49
CA ASP A 112 1.84 -4.08 -14.27
C ASP A 112 1.80 -5.34 -13.39
N ALA A 113 1.40 -5.20 -12.12
CA ALA A 113 1.32 -6.29 -11.18
C ALA A 113 0.22 -7.30 -11.56
N ILE A 114 0.46 -8.56 -11.23
CA ILE A 114 -0.52 -9.63 -11.29
C ILE A 114 -0.87 -9.99 -9.85
N LEU A 115 -2.15 -9.96 -9.51
CA LEU A 115 -2.63 -10.45 -8.22
C LEU A 115 -2.88 -11.95 -8.30
N GLN A 116 -2.47 -12.64 -7.27
CA GLN A 116 -2.81 -14.03 -7.02
C GLN A 116 -3.76 -14.06 -5.82
N VAL A 117 -4.98 -14.54 -6.05
CA VAL A 117 -6.00 -14.65 -5.02
C VAL A 117 -6.26 -16.11 -4.71
N SER A 118 -6.24 -16.45 -3.43
CA SER A 118 -6.41 -17.82 -2.95
C SER A 118 -7.28 -17.86 -1.70
N TYR A 119 -8.11 -18.89 -1.61
CA TYR A 119 -8.92 -19.17 -0.43
C TYR A 119 -9.13 -20.68 -0.31
N ILE A 120 -9.30 -21.19 0.92
CA ILE A 120 -9.48 -22.62 1.16
C ILE A 120 -10.80 -23.10 0.53
N GLY A 121 -10.74 -24.18 -0.27
CA GLY A 121 -11.91 -24.71 -0.99
C GLY A 121 -12.23 -23.99 -2.30
N TYR A 122 -11.40 -23.05 -2.74
CA TYR A 122 -11.57 -22.33 -3.99
C TYR A 122 -10.35 -22.46 -4.90
N MET A 123 -10.56 -22.36 -6.18
CA MET A 123 -9.50 -22.35 -7.19
C MET A 123 -8.70 -21.05 -7.10
N ASN A 124 -7.37 -21.16 -7.12
CA ASN A 124 -6.49 -19.99 -7.16
C ASN A 124 -6.69 -19.23 -8.48
N GLN A 125 -6.81 -17.91 -8.40
CA GLN A 125 -7.02 -17.05 -9.56
C GLN A 125 -5.92 -16.00 -9.69
N GLU A 126 -5.44 -15.79 -10.92
CA GLU A 126 -4.47 -14.74 -11.25
C GLU A 126 -5.16 -13.62 -12.04
N ILE A 127 -5.02 -12.38 -11.59
CA ILE A 127 -5.69 -11.24 -12.19
C ILE A 127 -4.67 -10.13 -12.48
N PRO A 128 -4.50 -9.72 -13.74
CA PRO A 128 -3.68 -8.56 -14.06
C PRO A 128 -4.38 -7.28 -13.60
N VAL A 129 -3.66 -6.46 -12.84
CA VAL A 129 -4.20 -5.18 -12.32
C VAL A 129 -4.38 -4.16 -13.45
N GLY A 130 -3.44 -4.10 -14.39
CA GLY A 130 -3.47 -3.14 -15.50
C GLY A 130 -3.67 -1.71 -15.00
N ASN A 131 -4.59 -0.94 -15.58
CA ASN A 131 -4.88 0.45 -15.20
C ASN A 131 -6.05 0.59 -14.19
N LYS A 132 -6.61 -0.52 -13.71
CA LYS A 132 -7.79 -0.51 -12.83
C LYS A 132 -7.37 -0.16 -11.40
N SER A 133 -8.09 0.74 -10.75
CA SER A 133 -7.93 1.06 -9.33
C SER A 133 -8.91 0.30 -8.44
N VAL A 134 -10.00 -0.21 -9.02
CA VAL A 134 -11.01 -1.02 -8.33
C VAL A 134 -11.17 -2.34 -9.07
N LEU A 135 -11.13 -3.44 -8.34
CA LEU A 135 -11.24 -4.80 -8.86
C LEU A 135 -12.40 -5.55 -8.21
N SER A 136 -13.16 -6.30 -9.00
CA SER A 136 -14.13 -7.28 -8.52
C SER A 136 -13.66 -8.66 -8.98
N ILE A 137 -13.46 -9.56 -8.03
CA ILE A 137 -12.86 -10.88 -8.24
C ILE A 137 -13.88 -11.92 -7.79
N SER A 138 -14.28 -12.82 -8.70
CA SER A 138 -15.16 -13.93 -8.37
C SER A 138 -14.35 -15.22 -8.37
N LEU A 139 -14.27 -15.89 -7.22
CA LEU A 139 -13.61 -17.20 -7.09
C LEU A 139 -14.59 -18.33 -7.38
N GLN A 140 -14.08 -19.39 -7.98
CA GLN A 140 -14.81 -20.62 -8.22
C GLN A 140 -14.45 -21.65 -7.15
N GLU A 141 -15.42 -22.41 -6.67
CA GLU A 141 -15.18 -23.52 -5.75
C GLU A 141 -14.34 -24.61 -6.42
N ASP A 142 -13.36 -25.12 -5.68
CA ASP A 142 -12.55 -26.26 -6.10
C ASP A 142 -13.25 -27.58 -5.74
N THR A 143 -14.13 -28.03 -6.62
CA THR A 143 -14.89 -29.27 -6.43
C THR A 143 -14.03 -30.54 -6.56
N GLN A 144 -12.78 -30.40 -7.07
CA GLN A 144 -11.90 -31.55 -7.32
C GLN A 144 -11.16 -32.06 -6.08
N LYS A 145 -11.13 -31.31 -4.98
CA LYS A 145 -10.40 -31.69 -3.78
C LYS A 145 -11.09 -32.67 -2.84
N LEU A 146 -12.35 -33.06 -3.13
CA LEU A 146 -13.14 -33.92 -2.25
C LEU A 146 -13.14 -35.39 -2.68
N ASP A 147 -12.51 -35.77 -3.80
CA ASP A 147 -12.69 -37.10 -4.41
C ASP A 147 -11.55 -38.09 -4.14
N GLU A 148 -10.61 -37.78 -3.26
CA GLU A 148 -9.52 -38.72 -2.94
C GLU A 148 -9.26 -38.85 -1.43
N VAL A 149 -10.25 -39.36 -0.71
CA VAL A 149 -9.97 -40.10 0.52
C VAL A 149 -9.78 -41.56 0.12
N VAL A 150 -8.55 -41.89 -0.27
CA VAL A 150 -8.11 -43.30 -0.37
C VAL A 150 -8.04 -43.83 1.07
N VAL A 151 -9.09 -44.52 1.51
CA VAL A 151 -9.07 -45.33 2.71
C VAL A 151 -8.15 -46.51 2.42
N ILE A 152 -6.86 -46.38 2.77
CA ILE A 152 -5.94 -47.51 2.80
C ILE A 152 -6.34 -48.32 4.00
N GLY A 153 -7.18 -49.37 3.80
CA GLY A 153 -7.46 -50.39 4.79
C GLY A 153 -6.19 -51.18 5.08
N TYR A 154 -5.61 -50.95 6.23
CA TYR A 154 -4.62 -51.89 6.77
C TYR A 154 -5.36 -53.15 7.18
N GLY A 155 -5.37 -54.16 6.29
CA GLY A 155 -5.73 -55.53 6.61
C GLY A 155 -4.62 -56.16 7.45
N THR A 156 -4.94 -56.66 8.64
CA THR A 156 -4.12 -57.56 9.46
C THR A 156 -3.97 -58.92 8.81
#